data_df5f7c8dec3ee50df038901fa9364578
#
_entry.id   df5f7c8dec3ee50df038901fa9364578
#
_cell.length_a   1.000
_cell.length_b   1.000
_cell.length_c   1.000
_cell.angle_alpha   90.00
_cell.angle_beta   90.00
_cell.angle_gamma   90.00
#
_symmetry.space_group_name_H-M   'P 1'
#
loop_
_entity.id
_entity.type
_entity.pdbx_description
1 polymer ?
#
loop_
_entity_poly.entity_id
_entity_poly.type
_entity_poly.pdbx_seq_one_letter_code
_entity_poly.pdbx_strand_id
1 'polypeptide(L)'
;THGAATEANAHPHVAGRVCIVHNGIIENHADLAAELQAGGRQFESETDTEVLAHLLDHMLAGGAPIERIMADLMPKLRGAFAFAALLDGGTQMIVARRASPLAIGFGDSEMYVGSDALALAGLTRRLCYLEEGDWALISRDGAAIFDADNQPVERPVVLSEATGALIGKGNFRHYMEREIHEQPEVLGYTLAYYLDSGNRQPALPVLPFDPCKLPRLTIVAAGTSYYAGVVAKYWLEHVAGVLVEVDIASEFRYREAEMPVGGAALFISQSGESLDTLMALRYARQKAQTILALVNQPESS
;
A
#
# COMPACT_ATOMS: atom_id res chain seq x y z
N THR A 1 -1.00 10.63 7.17
CA THR A 1 -1.13 12.08 6.93
C THR A 1 -0.85 12.81 8.24
N HIS A 2 0.13 13.70 8.23
CA HIS A 2 0.51 14.54 9.36
C HIS A 2 -0.11 15.93 9.26
N GLY A 3 -0.39 16.53 10.41
CA GLY A 3 -0.91 17.89 10.53
C GLY A 3 -2.41 18.04 10.24
N ALA A 4 -2.91 19.25 10.45
CA ALA A 4 -4.30 19.61 10.17
C ALA A 4 -4.56 19.66 8.65
N ALA A 5 -5.81 19.49 8.23
CA ALA A 5 -6.20 19.58 6.81
C ALA A 5 -6.21 21.05 6.35
N THR A 6 -5.03 21.60 6.10
CA THR A 6 -4.80 22.97 5.62
C THR A 6 -4.07 22.95 4.28
N GLU A 7 -4.09 24.05 3.55
CA GLU A 7 -3.36 24.20 2.28
C GLU A 7 -1.84 24.06 2.48
N ALA A 8 -1.30 24.60 3.57
CA ALA A 8 0.12 24.50 3.90
C ALA A 8 0.58 23.05 4.16
N ASN A 9 -0.32 22.18 4.64
CA ASN A 9 -0.03 20.77 4.91
C ASN A 9 -0.38 19.86 3.72
N ALA A 10 -0.83 20.42 2.59
CA ALA A 10 -1.19 19.66 1.40
C ALA A 10 0.02 19.36 0.52
N HIS A 11 0.05 18.16 -0.09
CA HIS A 11 1.03 17.82 -1.13
C HIS A 11 0.79 18.63 -2.42
N PRO A 12 1.86 18.91 -3.19
CA PRO A 12 3.27 18.58 -2.94
C PRO A 12 3.94 19.59 -1.99
N HIS A 13 5.01 19.14 -1.29
CA HIS A 13 5.92 20.03 -0.56
C HIS A 13 7.15 20.35 -1.41
N VAL A 14 7.64 21.58 -1.31
CA VAL A 14 8.78 22.05 -2.08
C VAL A 14 9.87 22.60 -1.15
N ALA A 15 11.09 22.13 -1.34
CA ALA A 15 12.27 22.66 -0.67
C ALA A 15 13.43 22.77 -1.68
N GLY A 16 13.85 23.99 -1.97
CA GLY A 16 14.93 24.26 -2.93
C GLY A 16 14.66 23.61 -4.30
N ARG A 17 15.42 22.59 -4.66
CA ARG A 17 15.35 21.87 -5.94
C ARG A 17 14.46 20.62 -5.90
N VAL A 18 13.84 20.32 -4.77
CA VAL A 18 13.01 19.13 -4.54
C VAL A 18 11.54 19.49 -4.46
N CYS A 19 10.72 18.78 -5.23
CA CYS A 19 9.26 18.81 -5.11
C CYS A 19 8.77 17.38 -4.84
N ILE A 20 8.14 17.13 -3.67
CA ILE A 20 7.89 15.78 -3.17
C ILE A 20 6.43 15.54 -2.83
N VAL A 21 5.97 14.33 -3.08
CA VAL A 21 4.75 13.73 -2.55
C VAL A 21 5.10 12.46 -1.78
N HIS A 22 4.34 12.12 -0.74
CA HIS A 22 4.64 11.04 0.17
C HIS A 22 3.36 10.39 0.70
N ASN A 23 3.36 9.08 0.77
CA ASN A 23 2.37 8.27 1.45
C ASN A 23 3.03 7.54 2.62
N GLY A 24 2.37 7.53 3.77
CA GLY A 24 2.87 6.88 4.97
C GLY A 24 3.27 7.87 6.06
N ILE A 25 4.18 7.46 6.92
CA ILE A 25 4.65 8.25 8.07
C ILE A 25 6.15 8.06 8.26
N ILE A 26 6.89 9.17 8.37
CA ILE A 26 8.29 9.18 8.80
C ILE A 26 8.30 9.42 10.31
N GLU A 27 8.39 8.34 11.09
CA GLU A 27 8.23 8.34 12.54
C GLU A 27 9.24 9.25 13.28
N ASN A 28 10.46 9.36 12.75
CA ASN A 28 11.51 10.18 13.34
C ASN A 28 11.64 11.58 12.73
N HIS A 29 10.58 12.08 12.07
CA HIS A 29 10.59 13.40 11.42
C HIS A 29 10.93 14.54 12.40
N ALA A 30 10.52 14.45 13.66
CA ALA A 30 10.79 15.49 14.66
C ALA A 30 12.30 15.64 14.93
N ASP A 31 13.04 14.52 15.03
CA ASP A 31 14.49 14.53 15.24
C ASP A 31 15.20 15.11 14.00
N LEU A 32 14.77 14.70 12.80
CA LEU A 32 15.30 15.20 11.53
C LEU A 32 15.03 16.70 11.35
N ALA A 33 13.83 17.15 11.72
CA ALA A 33 13.47 18.57 11.70
C ALA A 33 14.35 19.40 12.62
N ALA A 34 14.61 18.91 13.84
CA ALA A 34 15.49 19.60 14.81
C ALA A 34 16.93 19.74 14.27
N GLU A 35 17.48 18.71 13.63
CA GLU A 35 18.79 18.76 12.98
C GLU A 35 18.84 19.82 11.86
N LEU A 36 17.81 19.84 11.00
CA LEU A 36 17.71 20.78 9.90
C LEU A 36 17.51 22.22 10.37
N GLN A 37 16.72 22.44 11.44
CA GLN A 37 16.52 23.75 12.07
C GLN A 37 17.81 24.28 12.70
N ALA A 38 18.61 23.43 13.34
CA ALA A 38 19.93 23.79 13.83
C ALA A 38 20.87 24.24 12.70
N GLY A 39 20.68 23.71 11.50
CA GLY A 39 21.33 24.12 10.25
C GLY A 39 20.73 25.36 9.58
N GLY A 40 19.71 26.01 10.19
CA GLY A 40 19.09 27.23 9.70
C GLY A 40 17.90 27.03 8.74
N ARG A 41 17.41 25.79 8.56
CA ARG A 41 16.19 25.54 7.77
C ARG A 41 14.94 25.98 8.53
N GLN A 42 13.95 26.49 7.81
CA GLN A 42 12.65 26.87 8.34
C GLN A 42 11.57 26.03 7.65
N PHE A 43 10.54 25.66 8.38
CA PHE A 43 9.41 24.86 7.91
C PHE A 43 8.12 25.70 7.90
N GLU A 44 7.30 25.53 6.88
CA GLU A 44 6.03 26.21 6.69
C GLU A 44 4.82 25.36 7.06
N SER A 45 5.01 24.03 7.11
CA SER A 45 3.98 23.05 7.44
C SER A 45 4.32 22.24 8.69
N GLU A 46 3.35 21.45 9.15
CA GLU A 46 3.49 20.52 10.27
C GLU A 46 3.80 19.10 9.78
N THR A 47 4.09 18.91 8.47
CA THR A 47 4.15 17.58 7.87
C THR A 47 5.56 16.99 7.92
N ASP A 48 5.63 15.68 8.11
CA ASP A 48 6.84 14.88 7.94
C ASP A 48 7.37 14.91 6.49
N THR A 49 6.49 15.14 5.53
CA THR A 49 6.83 15.24 4.11
C THR A 49 7.68 16.47 3.81
N GLU A 50 7.40 17.61 4.40
CA GLU A 50 8.24 18.81 4.25
C GLU A 50 9.63 18.59 4.84
N VAL A 51 9.71 17.88 5.98
CA VAL A 51 11.01 17.51 6.58
C VAL A 51 11.84 16.66 5.62
N LEU A 52 11.21 15.69 4.95
CA LEU A 52 11.88 14.88 3.94
C LEU A 52 12.34 15.70 2.73
N ALA A 53 11.52 16.67 2.26
CA ALA A 53 11.89 17.56 1.17
C ALA A 53 13.16 18.37 1.51
N HIS A 54 13.19 18.96 2.69
CA HIS A 54 14.34 19.73 3.17
C HIS A 54 15.59 18.87 3.40
N LEU A 55 15.42 17.65 3.92
CA LEU A 55 16.53 16.71 4.12
C LEU A 55 17.16 16.31 2.79
N LEU A 56 16.33 15.94 1.80
CA LEU A 56 16.80 15.57 0.48
C LEU A 56 17.47 16.75 -0.24
N ASP A 57 16.89 17.95 -0.19
CA ASP A 57 17.51 19.17 -0.75
C ASP A 57 18.85 19.48 -0.09
N HIS A 58 18.95 19.34 1.23
CA HIS A 58 20.21 19.54 1.96
C HIS A 58 21.30 18.57 1.50
N MET A 59 20.95 17.28 1.35
CA MET A 59 21.91 16.25 0.91
C MET A 59 22.33 16.46 -0.56
N LEU A 60 21.41 16.87 -1.43
CA LEU A 60 21.69 17.19 -2.83
C LEU A 60 22.60 18.42 -2.99
N ALA A 61 22.52 19.40 -2.10
CA ALA A 61 23.35 20.59 -2.11
C ALA A 61 24.85 20.27 -1.95
N GLY A 62 25.18 19.13 -1.34
CA GLY A 62 26.56 18.63 -1.21
C GLY A 62 27.21 18.15 -2.52
N GLY A 63 26.44 18.01 -3.61
CA GLY A 63 26.93 17.63 -4.94
C GLY A 63 27.40 16.17 -5.07
N ALA A 64 27.06 15.31 -4.10
CA ALA A 64 27.31 13.88 -4.18
C ALA A 64 26.42 13.21 -5.25
N PRO A 65 26.84 12.08 -5.85
CA PRO A 65 25.97 11.28 -6.71
C PRO A 65 24.70 10.83 -6.00
N ILE A 66 23.59 10.72 -6.75
CA ILE A 66 22.27 10.38 -6.19
C ILE A 66 22.31 9.02 -5.48
N GLU A 67 23.03 8.05 -6.01
CA GLU A 67 23.20 6.73 -5.42
C GLU A 67 23.82 6.81 -4.01
N ARG A 68 24.78 7.71 -3.83
CA ARG A 68 25.39 7.94 -2.52
C ARG A 68 24.42 8.64 -1.57
N ILE A 69 23.69 9.63 -2.08
CA ILE A 69 22.68 10.35 -1.30
C ILE A 69 21.61 9.38 -0.80
N MET A 70 21.10 8.50 -1.66
CA MET A 70 20.09 7.53 -1.29
C MET A 70 20.61 6.47 -0.32
N ALA A 71 21.85 6.01 -0.47
CA ALA A 71 22.50 5.13 0.50
C ALA A 71 22.60 5.75 1.89
N ASP A 72 22.80 7.06 1.98
CA ASP A 72 22.90 7.79 3.24
C ASP A 72 21.50 8.22 3.77
N LEU A 73 20.51 8.44 2.91
CA LEU A 73 19.15 8.86 3.25
C LEU A 73 18.30 7.71 3.78
N MET A 74 18.23 6.59 3.05
CA MET A 74 17.30 5.49 3.37
C MET A 74 17.48 4.93 4.79
N PRO A 75 18.71 4.75 5.32
CA PRO A 75 18.90 4.30 6.70
C PRO A 75 18.49 5.33 7.77
N LYS A 76 18.47 6.64 7.42
CA LYS A 76 18.07 7.70 8.36
C LYS A 76 16.56 7.76 8.58
N LEU A 77 15.78 7.32 7.59
CA LEU A 77 14.32 7.34 7.68
C LEU A 77 13.81 6.15 8.48
N ARG A 78 12.86 6.39 9.40
CA ARG A 78 12.16 5.35 10.15
C ARG A 78 10.67 5.42 9.86
N GLY A 79 9.99 4.26 9.84
CA GLY A 79 8.57 4.16 9.58
C GLY A 79 8.22 3.54 8.25
N ALA A 80 6.95 3.61 7.88
CA ALA A 80 6.40 3.09 6.65
C ALA A 80 6.13 4.25 5.69
N PHE A 81 6.73 4.22 4.51
CA PHE A 81 6.64 5.31 3.54
C PHE A 81 6.78 4.84 2.08
N ALA A 82 6.20 5.61 1.19
CA ALA A 82 6.50 5.63 -0.23
C ALA A 82 6.51 7.09 -0.69
N PHE A 83 7.57 7.53 -1.34
CA PHE A 83 7.64 8.91 -1.85
C PHE A 83 8.10 8.98 -3.29
N ALA A 84 7.71 10.08 -3.95
CA ALA A 84 8.19 10.48 -5.24
C ALA A 84 8.65 11.94 -5.18
N ALA A 85 9.92 12.18 -5.50
CA ALA A 85 10.56 13.48 -5.45
C ALA A 85 11.07 13.88 -6.84
N LEU A 86 10.47 14.92 -7.41
CA LEU A 86 10.95 15.56 -8.63
C LEU A 86 12.14 16.46 -8.30
N LEU A 87 13.19 16.36 -9.13
CA LEU A 87 14.43 17.11 -9.00
C LEU A 87 14.59 18.11 -10.15
N ASP A 88 15.22 19.24 -9.86
CA ASP A 88 15.70 20.18 -10.86
C ASP A 88 14.67 20.55 -11.94
N GLY A 89 13.48 20.90 -11.52
CA GLY A 89 12.41 21.29 -12.43
C GLY A 89 11.78 20.13 -13.21
N GLY A 90 11.94 18.88 -12.72
CA GLY A 90 11.24 17.71 -13.24
C GLY A 90 11.98 16.92 -14.31
N THR A 91 13.29 17.10 -14.43
CA THR A 91 14.11 16.31 -15.38
C THR A 91 14.39 14.90 -14.88
N GLN A 92 14.42 14.71 -13.58
CA GLN A 92 14.61 13.44 -12.90
C GLN A 92 13.64 13.31 -11.73
N MET A 93 13.32 12.08 -11.39
CA MET A 93 12.50 11.74 -10.23
C MET A 93 13.20 10.66 -9.42
N ILE A 94 13.29 10.86 -8.12
CA ILE A 94 13.67 9.81 -7.17
C ILE A 94 12.39 9.26 -6.56
N VAL A 95 12.27 7.94 -6.52
CA VAL A 95 11.19 7.25 -5.83
C VAL A 95 11.78 6.23 -4.87
N ALA A 96 11.16 6.04 -3.72
CA ALA A 96 11.58 5.02 -2.77
C ALA A 96 10.40 4.53 -1.94
N ARG A 97 10.51 3.28 -1.46
CA ARG A 97 9.49 2.70 -0.61
C ARG A 97 10.08 1.93 0.58
N ARG A 98 9.30 1.92 1.66
CA ARG A 98 9.45 1.01 2.80
C ARG A 98 8.07 0.72 3.38
N ALA A 99 7.67 -0.54 3.41
CA ALA A 99 6.37 -1.04 3.86
C ALA A 99 5.15 -0.55 3.03
N SER A 100 5.10 0.71 2.57
CA SER A 100 4.06 1.23 1.69
C SER A 100 4.33 0.85 0.23
N PRO A 101 3.31 0.46 -0.57
CA PRO A 101 3.49 0.03 -1.95
C PRO A 101 3.86 1.19 -2.89
N LEU A 102 4.59 0.86 -3.96
CA LEU A 102 4.94 1.81 -5.04
C LEU A 102 5.19 1.05 -6.34
N ALA A 103 4.60 1.54 -7.42
CA ALA A 103 4.77 1.01 -8.76
C ALA A 103 5.28 2.08 -9.73
N ILE A 104 6.14 1.66 -10.66
CA ILE A 104 6.64 2.46 -11.78
C ILE A 104 5.88 2.02 -13.03
N GLY A 105 5.26 2.97 -13.73
CA GLY A 105 4.59 2.76 -14.99
C GLY A 105 5.44 3.22 -16.18
N PHE A 106 5.53 2.38 -17.20
CA PHE A 106 6.31 2.65 -18.42
C PHE A 106 5.35 3.07 -19.56
N GLY A 107 5.41 4.33 -19.96
CA GLY A 107 4.69 4.88 -21.11
C GLY A 107 5.57 5.00 -22.35
N ASP A 108 5.04 5.67 -23.38
CA ASP A 108 5.76 6.00 -24.61
C ASP A 108 6.48 7.34 -24.43
N SER A 109 7.79 7.30 -24.16
CA SER A 109 8.65 8.48 -23.89
C SER A 109 8.25 9.25 -22.62
N GLU A 110 7.60 8.58 -21.68
CA GLU A 110 7.21 9.13 -20.39
C GLU A 110 7.12 8.03 -19.34
N MET A 111 7.29 8.40 -18.08
CA MET A 111 7.28 7.50 -16.95
C MET A 111 6.28 7.98 -15.91
N TYR A 112 5.65 7.03 -15.25
CA TYR A 112 4.63 7.28 -14.23
C TYR A 112 4.99 6.61 -12.91
N VAL A 113 4.46 7.14 -11.83
CA VAL A 113 4.60 6.55 -10.49
C VAL A 113 3.25 6.60 -9.79
N GLY A 114 2.88 5.50 -9.16
CA GLY A 114 1.65 5.38 -8.40
C GLY A 114 1.76 4.34 -7.29
N SER A 115 0.81 4.37 -6.37
CA SER A 115 0.77 3.39 -5.27
C SER A 115 0.43 1.98 -5.75
N ASP A 116 -0.36 1.87 -6.82
CA ASP A 116 -0.88 0.60 -7.32
C ASP A 116 -1.22 0.66 -8.82
N ALA A 117 -1.64 -0.49 -9.37
CA ALA A 117 -2.03 -0.63 -10.77
C ALA A 117 -3.22 0.26 -11.16
N LEU A 118 -4.19 0.45 -10.26
CA LEU A 118 -5.37 1.27 -10.55
C LEU A 118 -5.02 2.74 -10.73
N ALA A 119 -4.09 3.25 -9.91
CA ALA A 119 -3.62 4.63 -10.02
C ALA A 119 -3.02 4.91 -11.41
N LEU A 120 -2.45 3.89 -12.06
CA LEU A 120 -1.75 3.99 -13.34
C LEU A 120 -2.55 3.46 -14.55
N ALA A 121 -3.67 2.75 -14.33
CA ALA A 121 -4.40 2.02 -15.37
C ALA A 121 -4.94 2.89 -16.52
N GLY A 122 -5.16 4.19 -16.29
CA GLY A 122 -5.53 5.15 -17.35
C GLY A 122 -4.36 5.66 -18.20
N LEU A 123 -3.12 5.39 -17.79
CA LEU A 123 -1.90 5.93 -18.34
C LEU A 123 -1.05 4.86 -19.03
N THR A 124 -0.86 3.73 -18.37
CA THR A 124 -0.08 2.59 -18.89
C THR A 124 -0.51 1.29 -18.25
N ARG A 125 -0.25 0.18 -18.97
CA ARG A 125 -0.44 -1.19 -18.47
C ARG A 125 0.89 -1.87 -18.12
N ARG A 126 2.02 -1.27 -18.49
CA ARG A 126 3.36 -1.82 -18.24
C ARG A 126 3.83 -1.32 -16.88
N LEU A 127 3.80 -2.16 -15.88
CA LEU A 127 4.10 -1.81 -14.48
C LEU A 127 5.29 -2.61 -13.95
N CYS A 128 6.09 -1.96 -13.13
CA CYS A 128 7.12 -2.58 -12.32
C CYS A 128 6.85 -2.24 -10.85
N TYR A 129 6.61 -3.24 -10.03
CA TYR A 129 6.42 -3.06 -8.59
C TYR A 129 7.78 -3.06 -7.89
N LEU A 130 8.02 -2.04 -7.09
CA LEU A 130 9.21 -1.98 -6.23
C LEU A 130 9.06 -2.93 -5.05
N GLU A 131 10.12 -3.65 -4.70
CA GLU A 131 10.17 -4.50 -3.52
C GLU A 131 10.53 -3.72 -2.25
N GLU A 132 10.55 -4.38 -1.11
CA GLU A 132 10.80 -3.78 0.20
C GLU A 132 12.18 -3.15 0.28
N GLY A 133 12.21 -1.83 0.54
CA GLY A 133 13.45 -1.07 0.64
C GLY A 133 14.02 -0.59 -0.69
N ASP A 134 13.39 -0.93 -1.82
CA ASP A 134 13.81 -0.44 -3.13
C ASP A 134 13.67 1.07 -3.25
N TRP A 135 14.57 1.63 -4.06
CA TRP A 135 14.45 2.97 -4.58
C TRP A 135 14.83 3.00 -6.07
N ALA A 136 14.39 4.03 -6.79
CA ALA A 136 14.72 4.17 -8.19
C ALA A 136 14.99 5.62 -8.58
N LEU A 137 15.90 5.80 -9.54
CA LEU A 137 16.09 7.05 -10.28
C LEU A 137 15.38 6.92 -11.63
N ILE A 138 14.40 7.77 -11.85
CA ILE A 138 13.57 7.77 -13.05
C ILE A 138 13.90 8.98 -13.91
N SER A 139 14.09 8.76 -15.20
CA SER A 139 14.18 9.78 -16.25
C SER A 139 13.08 9.52 -17.29
N ARG A 140 13.02 10.33 -18.33
CA ARG A 140 12.09 10.08 -19.45
C ARG A 140 12.37 8.78 -20.21
N ASP A 141 13.62 8.33 -20.17
CA ASP A 141 14.08 7.17 -20.95
C ASP A 141 13.95 5.84 -20.21
N GLY A 142 13.65 5.88 -18.88
CA GLY A 142 13.49 4.68 -18.07
C GLY A 142 13.79 4.90 -16.60
N ALA A 143 13.94 3.79 -15.88
CA ALA A 143 14.18 3.74 -14.44
C ALA A 143 15.40 2.87 -14.14
N ALA A 144 16.32 3.37 -13.32
CA ALA A 144 17.37 2.59 -12.69
C ALA A 144 16.92 2.26 -11.26
N ILE A 145 16.78 0.97 -10.95
CA ILE A 145 16.26 0.49 -9.67
C ILE A 145 17.40 -0.07 -8.83
N PHE A 146 17.35 0.20 -7.55
CA PHE A 146 18.32 -0.23 -6.54
C PHE A 146 17.58 -0.89 -5.37
N ASP A 147 18.16 -1.94 -4.82
CA ASP A 147 17.61 -2.66 -3.67
C ASP A 147 17.93 -1.97 -2.33
N ALA A 148 17.50 -2.62 -1.24
CA ALA A 148 17.75 -2.15 0.14
C ALA A 148 19.23 -2.02 0.51
N ASP A 149 20.11 -2.77 -0.18
CA ASP A 149 21.57 -2.73 -0.02
C ASP A 149 22.24 -1.77 -1.00
N ASN A 150 21.45 -0.92 -1.68
CA ASN A 150 21.86 0.04 -2.68
C ASN A 150 22.61 -0.58 -3.89
N GLN A 151 22.25 -1.84 -4.22
CA GLN A 151 22.77 -2.51 -5.40
C GLN A 151 21.78 -2.35 -6.57
N PRO A 152 22.28 -2.10 -7.80
CA PRO A 152 21.40 -2.05 -8.96
C PRO A 152 20.73 -3.41 -9.18
N VAL A 153 19.41 -3.40 -9.39
CA VAL A 153 18.61 -4.61 -9.58
C VAL A 153 17.62 -4.44 -10.72
N GLU A 154 17.27 -5.54 -11.35
CA GLU A 154 16.17 -5.61 -12.31
C GLU A 154 14.93 -6.16 -11.62
N ARG A 155 13.81 -5.47 -11.78
CA ARG A 155 12.49 -5.92 -11.33
C ARG A 155 11.62 -6.26 -12.54
N PRO A 156 10.77 -7.30 -12.45
CA PRO A 156 9.94 -7.70 -13.59
C PRO A 156 8.95 -6.61 -13.97
N VAL A 157 8.84 -6.35 -15.27
CA VAL A 157 7.78 -5.53 -15.82
C VAL A 157 6.60 -6.43 -16.17
N VAL A 158 5.46 -6.22 -15.53
CA VAL A 158 4.24 -6.97 -15.74
C VAL A 158 3.24 -6.16 -16.57
N LEU A 159 2.36 -6.85 -17.29
CA LEU A 159 1.23 -6.24 -17.96
C LEU A 159 0.02 -6.30 -17.04
N SER A 160 -0.38 -5.17 -16.49
CA SER A 160 -1.56 -5.08 -15.64
C SER A 160 -2.84 -5.34 -16.42
N GLU A 161 -3.77 -6.07 -15.81
CA GLU A 161 -5.14 -6.27 -16.31
C GLU A 161 -6.07 -5.10 -15.94
N ALA A 162 -5.64 -4.21 -15.04
CA ALA A 162 -6.39 -3.01 -14.69
C ALA A 162 -6.57 -2.13 -15.94
N THR A 163 -7.80 -1.74 -16.23
CA THR A 163 -8.12 -0.90 -17.38
C THR A 163 -8.74 0.43 -16.95
N GLY A 164 -8.45 1.50 -17.68
CA GLY A 164 -9.02 2.83 -17.42
C GLY A 164 -10.55 2.86 -17.47
N ALA A 165 -11.19 1.89 -18.12
CA ALA A 165 -12.66 1.75 -18.14
C ALA A 165 -13.22 1.43 -16.74
N LEU A 166 -12.46 0.74 -15.89
CA LEU A 166 -12.84 0.45 -14.50
C LEU A 166 -12.79 1.70 -13.59
N ILE A 167 -12.06 2.73 -14.02
CA ILE A 167 -11.80 3.93 -13.20
C ILE A 167 -12.78 5.07 -13.52
N GLY A 168 -13.46 5.03 -14.67
CA GLY A 168 -14.39 6.08 -15.06
C GLY A 168 -15.58 6.22 -14.11
N LYS A 169 -16.01 7.44 -13.79
CA LYS A 169 -17.24 7.69 -13.00
C LYS A 169 -18.53 7.32 -13.73
N GLY A 170 -18.46 7.06 -15.03
CA GLY A 170 -19.65 6.91 -15.86
C GLY A 170 -20.50 8.19 -15.83
N ASN A 171 -21.81 8.02 -15.65
CA ASN A 171 -22.76 9.13 -15.56
C ASN A 171 -22.95 9.66 -14.11
N PHE A 172 -22.13 9.22 -13.16
CA PHE A 172 -22.25 9.58 -11.76
C PHE A 172 -21.35 10.77 -11.39
N ARG A 173 -21.80 11.58 -10.47
CA ARG A 173 -21.01 12.72 -9.98
C ARG A 173 -19.82 12.29 -9.12
N HIS A 174 -19.99 11.22 -8.34
CA HIS A 174 -19.00 10.69 -7.40
C HIS A 174 -18.76 9.22 -7.62
N TYR A 175 -17.54 8.73 -7.37
CA TYR A 175 -17.20 7.31 -7.44
C TYR A 175 -18.04 6.47 -6.48
N MET A 176 -18.20 6.90 -5.23
CA MET A 176 -19.03 6.22 -4.24
C MET A 176 -20.48 6.06 -4.69
N GLU A 177 -21.07 7.07 -5.33
CA GLU A 177 -22.41 7.00 -5.90
C GLU A 177 -22.51 5.92 -6.98
N ARG A 178 -21.53 5.85 -7.88
CA ARG A 178 -21.40 4.80 -8.88
C ARG A 178 -21.34 3.43 -8.22
N GLU A 179 -20.42 3.24 -7.26
CA GLU A 179 -20.21 1.98 -6.56
C GLU A 179 -21.47 1.51 -5.80
N ILE A 180 -22.23 2.44 -5.21
CA ILE A 180 -23.51 2.12 -4.57
C ILE A 180 -24.50 1.55 -5.60
N HIS A 181 -24.58 2.14 -6.78
CA HIS A 181 -25.51 1.68 -7.83
C HIS A 181 -25.05 0.40 -8.53
N GLU A 182 -23.75 0.11 -8.55
CA GLU A 182 -23.19 -1.12 -9.12
C GLU A 182 -23.34 -2.35 -8.22
N GLN A 183 -23.65 -2.18 -6.93
CA GLN A 183 -23.74 -3.28 -5.97
C GLN A 183 -24.59 -4.48 -6.44
N PRO A 184 -25.81 -4.32 -6.99
CA PRO A 184 -26.61 -5.47 -7.41
C PRO A 184 -25.93 -6.32 -8.50
N GLU A 185 -25.27 -5.66 -9.45
CA GLU A 185 -24.57 -6.32 -10.56
C GLU A 185 -23.31 -7.03 -10.05
N VAL A 186 -22.49 -6.34 -9.26
CA VAL A 186 -21.25 -6.88 -8.69
C VAL A 186 -21.54 -8.07 -7.77
N LEU A 187 -22.57 -8.00 -6.95
CA LEU A 187 -23.01 -9.14 -6.12
C LEU A 187 -23.45 -10.32 -7.00
N GLY A 188 -24.16 -10.05 -8.10
CA GLY A 188 -24.54 -11.07 -9.08
C GLY A 188 -23.35 -11.80 -9.67
N TYR A 189 -22.32 -11.07 -10.11
CA TYR A 189 -21.08 -11.66 -10.62
C TYR A 189 -20.32 -12.44 -9.55
N THR A 190 -20.21 -11.91 -8.34
CA THR A 190 -19.54 -12.60 -7.23
C THR A 190 -20.23 -13.92 -6.90
N LEU A 191 -21.56 -13.92 -6.85
CA LEU A 191 -22.34 -15.15 -6.63
C LEU A 191 -22.15 -16.14 -7.78
N ALA A 192 -22.19 -15.68 -9.04
CA ALA A 192 -21.98 -16.55 -10.20
C ALA A 192 -20.59 -17.19 -10.23
N TYR A 193 -19.57 -16.50 -9.68
CA TYR A 193 -18.21 -17.03 -9.58
C TYR A 193 -18.09 -18.12 -8.52
N TYR A 194 -18.76 -17.96 -7.38
CA TYR A 194 -18.65 -18.88 -6.24
C TYR A 194 -19.77 -19.94 -6.16
N LEU A 195 -20.70 -19.95 -7.11
CA LEU A 195 -21.77 -20.93 -7.21
C LEU A 195 -21.69 -21.69 -8.54
N ASP A 196 -21.66 -23.00 -8.46
CA ASP A 196 -21.88 -23.85 -9.63
C ASP A 196 -23.35 -23.70 -10.08
N SER A 197 -23.54 -23.12 -11.27
CA SER A 197 -24.86 -22.85 -11.84
C SER A 197 -25.70 -24.12 -12.08
N GLY A 198 -25.05 -25.28 -12.25
CA GLY A 198 -25.71 -26.56 -12.49
C GLY A 198 -26.28 -27.18 -11.22
N ASN A 199 -25.48 -27.16 -10.15
CA ASN A 199 -25.78 -27.91 -8.92
C ASN A 199 -26.23 -27.00 -7.78
N ARG A 200 -26.11 -25.69 -7.92
CA ARG A 200 -26.29 -24.69 -6.84
C ARG A 200 -25.43 -24.97 -5.60
N GLN A 201 -24.28 -25.59 -5.83
CA GLN A 201 -23.29 -25.87 -4.77
C GLN A 201 -22.22 -24.78 -4.75
N PRO A 202 -21.65 -24.48 -3.58
CA PRO A 202 -20.52 -23.57 -3.48
C PRO A 202 -19.32 -24.11 -4.28
N ALA A 203 -18.76 -23.29 -5.18
CA ALA A 203 -17.53 -23.57 -5.93
C ALA A 203 -16.38 -22.76 -5.32
N LEU A 204 -16.00 -23.12 -4.09
CA LEU A 204 -14.93 -22.43 -3.38
C LEU A 204 -13.55 -22.98 -3.78
N PRO A 205 -12.48 -22.16 -3.74
CA PRO A 205 -11.13 -22.66 -3.89
C PRO A 205 -10.81 -23.70 -2.82
N VAL A 206 -9.88 -24.60 -3.14
CA VAL A 206 -9.42 -25.62 -2.18
C VAL A 206 -8.77 -24.91 -0.99
N LEU A 207 -9.34 -25.11 0.19
CA LEU A 207 -8.77 -24.57 1.41
C LEU A 207 -7.52 -25.38 1.80
N PRO A 208 -6.44 -24.73 2.28
CA PRO A 208 -5.20 -25.39 2.69
C PRO A 208 -5.32 -26.12 4.06
N PHE A 209 -6.53 -26.26 4.62
CA PHE A 209 -6.83 -26.93 5.88
C PHE A 209 -8.22 -27.54 5.85
N ASP A 210 -8.49 -28.44 6.78
CA ASP A 210 -9.82 -29.02 7.02
C ASP A 210 -10.62 -28.08 7.94
N PRO A 211 -11.69 -27.41 7.44
CA PRO A 211 -12.48 -26.48 8.25
C PRO A 211 -13.09 -27.12 9.50
N CYS A 212 -13.40 -28.43 9.46
CA CYS A 212 -13.97 -29.16 10.59
C CYS A 212 -12.98 -29.37 11.74
N LYS A 213 -11.69 -29.21 11.50
CA LYS A 213 -10.63 -29.36 12.50
C LYS A 213 -10.01 -28.04 12.93
N LEU A 214 -10.52 -26.93 12.42
CA LEU A 214 -9.99 -25.61 12.71
C LEU A 214 -10.29 -25.22 14.17
N PRO A 215 -9.27 -25.00 15.03
CA PRO A 215 -9.51 -24.65 16.41
C PRO A 215 -10.10 -23.24 16.55
N ARG A 216 -9.71 -22.32 15.67
CA ARG A 216 -10.23 -20.94 15.61
C ARG A 216 -9.90 -20.29 14.27
N LEU A 217 -10.84 -19.53 13.73
CA LEU A 217 -10.63 -18.58 12.67
C LEU A 217 -10.49 -17.18 13.26
N THR A 218 -9.39 -16.50 12.97
CA THR A 218 -9.21 -15.09 13.33
C THR A 218 -9.43 -14.23 12.09
N ILE A 219 -10.40 -13.33 12.11
CA ILE A 219 -10.69 -12.38 11.03
C ILE A 219 -10.08 -11.04 11.40
N VAL A 220 -9.20 -10.51 10.52
CA VAL A 220 -8.53 -9.23 10.76
C VAL A 220 -8.81 -8.29 9.59
N ALA A 221 -9.32 -7.11 9.90
CA ALA A 221 -9.67 -6.12 8.89
C ALA A 221 -9.71 -4.70 9.48
N ALA A 222 -9.94 -3.70 8.63
CA ALA A 222 -10.14 -2.31 9.03
C ALA A 222 -11.41 -1.74 8.38
N GLY A 223 -11.98 -0.67 8.97
CA GLY A 223 -13.13 0.04 8.43
C GLY A 223 -14.35 -0.85 8.18
N THR A 224 -15.00 -0.69 7.04
CA THR A 224 -16.20 -1.48 6.68
C THR A 224 -15.93 -2.96 6.49
N SER A 225 -14.71 -3.34 6.10
CA SER A 225 -14.28 -4.73 6.03
C SER A 225 -14.26 -5.40 7.41
N TYR A 226 -13.88 -4.66 8.46
CA TYR A 226 -13.99 -5.15 9.84
C TYR A 226 -15.44 -5.45 10.22
N TYR A 227 -16.38 -4.56 9.90
CA TYR A 227 -17.80 -4.80 10.18
C TYR A 227 -18.36 -6.00 9.39
N ALA A 228 -17.91 -6.21 8.14
CA ALA A 228 -18.24 -7.42 7.40
C ALA A 228 -17.73 -8.68 8.11
N GLY A 229 -16.52 -8.63 8.68
CA GLY A 229 -15.97 -9.68 9.53
C GLY A 229 -16.81 -9.95 10.78
N VAL A 230 -17.31 -8.90 11.44
CA VAL A 230 -18.20 -9.02 12.61
C VAL A 230 -19.50 -9.74 12.24
N VAL A 231 -20.11 -9.41 11.11
CA VAL A 231 -21.31 -10.12 10.61
C VAL A 231 -20.98 -11.58 10.27
N ALA A 232 -19.88 -11.81 9.56
CA ALA A 232 -19.43 -13.15 9.18
C ALA A 232 -19.18 -14.06 10.41
N LYS A 233 -18.69 -13.50 11.53
CA LYS A 233 -18.51 -14.23 12.78
C LYS A 233 -19.79 -14.93 13.20
N TYR A 234 -20.91 -14.20 13.28
CA TYR A 234 -22.19 -14.77 13.73
C TYR A 234 -22.66 -15.90 12.80
N TRP A 235 -22.47 -15.75 11.49
CA TRP A 235 -22.86 -16.79 10.54
C TRP A 235 -21.95 -18.01 10.62
N LEU A 236 -20.64 -17.83 10.71
CA LEU A 236 -19.68 -18.94 10.81
C LEU A 236 -19.82 -19.72 12.13
N GLU A 237 -20.04 -19.03 13.24
CA GLU A 237 -20.27 -19.67 14.53
C GLU A 237 -21.61 -20.42 14.55
N HIS A 238 -22.69 -19.82 14.03
CA HIS A 238 -24.02 -20.43 14.06
C HIS A 238 -24.18 -21.57 13.04
N VAL A 239 -23.69 -21.39 11.82
CA VAL A 239 -23.93 -22.33 10.71
C VAL A 239 -22.84 -23.39 10.63
N ALA A 240 -21.58 -23.00 10.80
CA ALA A 240 -20.43 -23.88 10.63
C ALA A 240 -19.86 -24.41 11.96
N GLY A 241 -20.26 -23.85 13.10
CA GLY A 241 -19.74 -24.25 14.42
C GLY A 241 -18.28 -23.93 14.65
N VAL A 242 -17.70 -23.00 13.86
CA VAL A 242 -16.29 -22.59 13.94
C VAL A 242 -16.16 -21.44 14.93
N LEU A 243 -15.24 -21.54 15.88
CA LEU A 243 -14.93 -20.42 16.76
C LEU A 243 -14.28 -19.29 15.96
N VAL A 244 -14.84 -18.08 16.04
CA VAL A 244 -14.38 -16.93 15.30
C VAL A 244 -14.01 -15.77 16.24
N GLU A 245 -12.81 -15.25 16.08
CA GLU A 245 -12.38 -13.99 16.67
C GLU A 245 -12.27 -12.93 15.58
N VAL A 246 -12.76 -11.72 15.83
CA VAL A 246 -12.65 -10.61 14.89
C VAL A 246 -11.87 -9.49 15.54
N ASP A 247 -10.86 -9.00 14.85
CA ASP A 247 -9.98 -7.96 15.35
C ASP A 247 -9.75 -6.84 14.34
N ILE A 248 -9.46 -5.65 14.86
CA ILE A 248 -9.15 -4.50 14.03
C ILE A 248 -7.66 -4.50 13.68
N ALA A 249 -7.34 -4.31 12.39
CA ALA A 249 -5.99 -4.47 11.89
C ALA A 249 -4.96 -3.53 12.54
N SER A 250 -5.37 -2.29 12.87
CA SER A 250 -4.49 -1.30 13.50
C SER A 250 -4.00 -1.72 14.88
N GLU A 251 -4.81 -2.50 15.62
CA GLU A 251 -4.49 -2.89 17.00
C GLU A 251 -3.90 -4.30 17.10
N PHE A 252 -4.27 -5.17 16.18
CA PHE A 252 -3.99 -6.60 16.23
C PHE A 252 -2.53 -6.95 16.51
N ARG A 253 -1.60 -6.37 15.77
CA ARG A 253 -0.17 -6.64 15.96
C ARG A 253 0.40 -6.02 17.22
N TYR A 254 -0.08 -4.83 17.60
CA TYR A 254 0.46 -4.08 18.74
C TYR A 254 0.08 -4.69 20.09
N ARG A 255 -1.11 -5.30 20.16
CA ARG A 255 -1.54 -6.02 21.35
C ARG A 255 -0.96 -7.45 21.44
N GLU A 256 -0.12 -7.84 20.48
CA GLU A 256 0.51 -9.16 20.43
C GLU A 256 -0.51 -10.31 20.60
N ALA A 257 -1.58 -10.28 19.81
CA ALA A 257 -2.70 -11.21 19.90
C ALA A 257 -2.24 -12.68 19.93
N GLU A 258 -2.73 -13.43 20.92
CA GLU A 258 -2.47 -14.87 21.02
C GLU A 258 -3.25 -15.63 19.96
N MET A 259 -2.56 -16.53 19.27
CA MET A 259 -3.13 -17.33 18.19
C MET A 259 -2.92 -18.82 18.45
N PRO A 260 -3.98 -19.65 18.36
CA PRO A 260 -3.86 -21.07 18.63
C PRO A 260 -3.07 -21.78 17.54
N VAL A 261 -2.28 -22.78 17.94
CA VAL A 261 -1.56 -23.65 17.00
C VAL A 261 -2.57 -24.36 16.08
N GLY A 262 -2.32 -24.35 14.77
CA GLY A 262 -3.21 -24.93 13.75
C GLY A 262 -4.42 -24.05 13.43
N GLY A 263 -4.49 -22.81 13.93
CA GLY A 263 -5.52 -21.85 13.56
C GLY A 263 -5.33 -21.27 12.16
N ALA A 264 -6.35 -20.58 11.66
CA ALA A 264 -6.30 -19.81 10.42
C ALA A 264 -6.62 -18.35 10.68
N ALA A 265 -6.01 -17.46 9.87
CA ALA A 265 -6.28 -16.04 9.89
C ALA A 265 -6.78 -15.58 8.51
N LEU A 266 -7.95 -14.95 8.49
CA LEU A 266 -8.58 -14.35 7.30
C LEU A 266 -8.39 -12.84 7.34
N PHE A 267 -7.72 -12.30 6.35
CA PHE A 267 -7.52 -10.87 6.16
C PHE A 267 -8.46 -10.35 5.09
N ILE A 268 -9.24 -9.31 5.40
CA ILE A 268 -10.20 -8.72 4.47
C ILE A 268 -9.76 -7.30 4.15
N SER A 269 -9.49 -7.01 2.89
CA SER A 269 -9.11 -5.69 2.41
C SER A 269 -9.67 -5.43 1.02
N GLN A 270 -10.19 -4.24 0.76
CA GLN A 270 -10.65 -3.87 -0.57
C GLN A 270 -9.44 -3.67 -1.52
N SER A 271 -8.48 -2.86 -1.12
CA SER A 271 -7.29 -2.56 -1.94
C SER A 271 -6.20 -3.63 -1.89
N GLY A 272 -6.13 -4.41 -0.79
CA GLY A 272 -4.98 -5.27 -0.49
C GLY A 272 -3.74 -4.50 0.00
N GLU A 273 -3.78 -3.16 -0.02
CA GLU A 273 -2.64 -2.29 0.27
C GLU A 273 -2.74 -1.56 1.63
N SER A 274 -3.76 -1.88 2.43
CA SER A 274 -3.90 -1.29 3.77
C SER A 274 -2.75 -1.71 4.66
N LEU A 275 -1.87 -0.78 5.03
CA LEU A 275 -0.63 -1.05 5.75
C LEU A 275 -0.87 -1.86 7.04
N ASP A 276 -1.84 -1.44 7.86
CA ASP A 276 -2.15 -2.13 9.11
C ASP A 276 -2.57 -3.58 8.86
N THR A 277 -3.38 -3.84 7.80
CA THR A 277 -3.81 -5.17 7.41
C THR A 277 -2.63 -6.03 6.94
N LEU A 278 -1.74 -5.47 6.12
CA LEU A 278 -0.52 -6.17 5.66
C LEU A 278 0.43 -6.48 6.83
N MET A 279 0.61 -5.56 7.75
CA MET A 279 1.47 -5.79 8.92
C MET A 279 0.87 -6.80 9.90
N ALA A 280 -0.45 -6.79 10.07
CA ALA A 280 -1.18 -7.80 10.84
C ALA A 280 -1.08 -9.20 10.19
N LEU A 281 -1.14 -9.30 8.87
CA LEU A 281 -0.93 -10.53 8.11
C LEU A 281 0.49 -11.08 8.35
N ARG A 282 1.51 -10.23 8.24
CA ARG A 282 2.91 -10.61 8.50
C ARG A 282 3.08 -11.15 9.94
N TYR A 283 2.44 -10.50 10.92
CA TYR A 283 2.43 -10.97 12.32
C TYR A 283 1.79 -12.35 12.45
N ALA A 284 0.60 -12.57 11.91
CA ALA A 284 -0.08 -13.87 11.95
C ALA A 284 0.74 -14.98 11.27
N ARG A 285 1.42 -14.65 10.17
CA ARG A 285 2.34 -15.59 9.48
C ARG A 285 3.50 -16.01 10.37
N GLN A 286 4.08 -15.08 11.13
CA GLN A 286 5.14 -15.38 12.11
C GLN A 286 4.64 -16.28 13.25
N LYS A 287 3.34 -16.22 13.59
CA LYS A 287 2.68 -17.11 14.56
C LYS A 287 2.22 -18.45 13.95
N ALA A 288 2.77 -18.82 12.79
CA ALA A 288 2.48 -20.07 12.09
C ALA A 288 0.99 -20.33 11.81
N GLN A 289 0.22 -19.27 11.57
CA GLN A 289 -1.18 -19.41 11.15
C GLN A 289 -1.28 -19.70 9.65
N THR A 290 -2.31 -20.46 9.26
CA THR A 290 -2.70 -20.55 7.86
C THR A 290 -3.34 -19.24 7.43
N ILE A 291 -2.80 -18.59 6.40
CA ILE A 291 -3.26 -17.28 5.95
C ILE A 291 -4.25 -17.44 4.81
N LEU A 292 -5.38 -16.77 4.95
CA LEU A 292 -6.37 -16.54 3.89
C LEU A 292 -6.49 -15.04 3.66
N ALA A 293 -6.62 -14.62 2.42
CA ALA A 293 -6.89 -13.24 2.06
C ALA A 293 -8.14 -13.15 1.19
N LEU A 294 -9.00 -12.18 1.51
CA LEU A 294 -10.14 -11.78 0.69
C LEU A 294 -9.89 -10.35 0.23
N VAL A 295 -9.52 -10.20 -1.03
CA VAL A 295 -9.08 -8.94 -1.61
C VAL A 295 -9.83 -8.69 -2.91
N ASN A 296 -10.22 -7.44 -3.16
CA ASN A 296 -10.92 -7.06 -4.38
C ASN A 296 -9.96 -6.71 -5.54
N GLN A 297 -8.70 -6.39 -5.23
CA GLN A 297 -7.68 -6.05 -6.23
C GLN A 297 -6.76 -7.24 -6.52
N PRO A 298 -6.77 -7.80 -7.75
CA PRO A 298 -6.03 -9.01 -8.09
C PRO A 298 -4.50 -8.86 -8.01
N GLU A 299 -3.97 -7.67 -8.23
CA GLU A 299 -2.53 -7.39 -8.31
C GLU A 299 -2.02 -6.63 -7.08
N SER A 300 -2.61 -6.90 -5.90
CA SER A 300 -2.18 -6.28 -4.64
C SER A 300 -1.03 -7.03 -3.97
N SER A 301 -0.37 -6.37 -3.00
CA SER A 301 0.82 -6.85 -2.26
C SER A 301 0.62 -8.15 -1.47
#